data_61afcfc9e2743f5218cc12b1e99a22f8
#
_entry.id   61afcfc9e2743f5218cc12b1e99a22f8
#
_cell.length_a   1.000
_cell.length_b   1.000
_cell.length_c   1.000
_cell.angle_alpha   90.00
_cell.angle_beta   90.00
_cell.angle_gamma   90.00
#
_symmetry.space_group_name_H-M   'P 1'
#
loop_
_entity.id
_entity.type
_entity.pdbx_description
1 polymer ?
#
loop_
_entity_poly.entity_id
_entity_poly.type
_entity_poly.pdbx_seq_one_letter_code
_entity_poly.pdbx_strand_id
1 'polypeptide(L)'
;LDVLERYIASGIEQQVDYEKFYLYSLITHSTAIEGSTITEVENQLLFDEGIVAKGRSINEQMMNVDLKNAYFYGFEWAQKMQPYTVDFLRQLSAMVMRRTGTKYSVIGGEFDSAQGDLRLCNVSAGVGGSSYLAFAKVPKAVADFCEWLNAQIQTINRNDVAACYRLSFEAHFRLVTIHPWVDGNGRTTRLLMNIVQRQLGLI
;
A
#
# COMPACT_ATOMS: atom_id res chain seq x y z
N LEU A 1 11.98 -24.82 -10.59
CA LEU A 1 11.03 -25.91 -10.31
C LEU A 1 11.51 -26.81 -9.18
N ASP A 2 12.77 -27.30 -9.22
CA ASP A 2 13.33 -28.18 -8.15
C ASP A 2 13.23 -27.57 -6.71
N VAL A 3 13.47 -26.26 -6.54
CA VAL A 3 13.39 -25.60 -5.24
C VAL A 3 11.94 -25.55 -4.74
N LEU A 4 10.97 -25.24 -5.61
CA LEU A 4 9.56 -25.20 -5.26
C LEU A 4 9.03 -26.61 -4.92
N GLU A 5 9.40 -27.61 -5.71
CA GLU A 5 9.02 -29.01 -5.46
C GLU A 5 9.57 -29.51 -4.12
N ARG A 6 10.82 -29.18 -3.80
CA ARG A 6 11.44 -29.51 -2.51
C ARG A 6 10.80 -28.77 -1.33
N TYR A 7 10.41 -27.50 -1.53
CA TYR A 7 9.68 -26.73 -0.52
C TYR A 7 8.31 -27.36 -0.23
N ILE A 8 7.53 -27.68 -1.28
CA ILE A 8 6.23 -28.34 -1.12
C ILE A 8 6.39 -29.72 -0.44
N ALA A 9 7.37 -30.50 -0.87
CA ALA A 9 7.64 -31.81 -0.29
C ALA A 9 8.11 -31.76 1.17
N SER A 10 8.66 -30.64 1.65
CA SER A 10 9.09 -30.46 3.03
C SER A 10 7.93 -30.35 4.04
N GLY A 11 6.73 -30.03 3.59
CA GLY A 11 5.55 -29.81 4.45
C GLY A 11 5.64 -28.57 5.35
N ILE A 12 6.66 -27.73 5.18
CA ILE A 12 6.85 -26.49 5.98
C ILE A 12 5.65 -25.55 5.80
N GLU A 13 5.04 -25.53 4.62
CA GLU A 13 3.86 -24.72 4.31
C GLU A 13 2.69 -24.98 5.28
N GLN A 14 2.58 -26.21 5.82
CA GLN A 14 1.53 -26.57 6.76
C GLN A 14 1.85 -26.21 8.21
N GLN A 15 3.09 -25.79 8.51
CA GLN A 15 3.57 -25.50 9.87
C GLN A 15 3.63 -24.00 10.17
N VAL A 16 3.58 -23.16 9.14
CA VAL A 16 3.68 -21.68 9.25
C VAL A 16 2.41 -21.06 8.72
N ASP A 17 1.79 -20.21 9.51
CA ASP A 17 0.72 -19.33 9.05
C ASP A 17 1.33 -18.18 8.21
N TYR A 18 1.56 -18.46 6.93
CA TYR A 18 2.16 -17.51 6.00
C TYR A 18 1.31 -16.24 5.80
N GLU A 19 -0.02 -16.33 5.92
CA GLU A 19 -0.88 -15.16 5.80
C GLU A 19 -0.64 -14.18 6.95
N LYS A 20 -0.56 -14.69 8.18
CA LYS A 20 -0.23 -13.87 9.35
C LYS A 20 1.20 -13.36 9.31
N PHE A 21 2.17 -14.24 9.02
CA PHE A 21 3.57 -13.83 8.88
C PHE A 21 3.73 -12.71 7.86
N TYR A 22 3.13 -12.87 6.69
CA TYR A 22 3.19 -11.88 5.62
C TYR A 22 2.54 -10.55 6.04
N LEU A 23 1.37 -10.62 6.70
CA LEU A 23 0.67 -9.46 7.22
C LEU A 23 1.54 -8.65 8.20
N TYR A 24 2.13 -9.32 9.22
CA TYR A 24 2.93 -8.62 10.22
C TYR A 24 4.20 -8.03 9.62
N SER A 25 4.89 -8.80 8.81
CA SER A 25 6.13 -8.36 8.15
C SER A 25 5.89 -7.17 7.22
N LEU A 26 4.87 -7.26 6.34
CA LEU A 26 4.53 -6.17 5.42
C LEU A 26 4.21 -4.87 6.16
N ILE A 27 3.36 -4.93 7.20
CA ILE A 27 2.96 -3.73 7.93
C ILE A 27 4.15 -3.16 8.67
N THR A 28 4.89 -3.99 9.41
CA THR A 28 6.04 -3.52 10.19
C THR A 28 7.09 -2.86 9.31
N HIS A 29 7.50 -3.51 8.23
CA HIS A 29 8.53 -2.95 7.35
C HIS A 29 8.05 -1.72 6.58
N SER A 30 6.79 -1.72 6.13
CA SER A 30 6.25 -0.55 5.42
C SER A 30 6.12 0.68 6.32
N THR A 31 5.75 0.50 7.60
CA THR A 31 5.67 1.62 8.54
C THR A 31 7.03 2.03 9.08
N ALA A 32 8.00 1.10 9.20
CA ALA A 32 9.37 1.41 9.60
C ALA A 32 10.05 2.38 8.61
N ILE A 33 9.79 2.26 7.30
CA ILE A 33 10.26 3.23 6.29
C ILE A 33 9.77 4.65 6.58
N GLU A 34 8.61 4.79 7.20
CA GLU A 34 8.01 6.07 7.59
C GLU A 34 8.39 6.50 9.03
N GLY A 35 9.32 5.79 9.65
CA GLY A 35 9.86 6.12 10.97
C GLY A 35 9.19 5.42 12.15
N SER A 36 8.28 4.46 11.93
CA SER A 36 7.77 3.61 13.02
C SER A 36 8.87 2.73 13.59
N THR A 37 8.89 2.63 14.91
CA THR A 37 9.85 1.81 15.64
C THR A 37 9.19 0.54 16.23
N ILE A 38 7.93 0.29 15.90
CA ILE A 38 7.18 -0.90 16.34
C ILE A 38 7.75 -2.13 15.64
N THR A 39 8.04 -3.16 16.41
CA THR A 39 8.57 -4.44 15.93
C THR A 39 7.45 -5.39 15.47
N GLU A 40 7.80 -6.46 14.75
CA GLU A 40 6.82 -7.47 14.31
C GLU A 40 6.11 -8.12 15.50
N VAL A 41 6.84 -8.40 16.60
CA VAL A 41 6.27 -8.98 17.82
C VAL A 41 5.28 -8.02 18.49
N GLU A 42 5.64 -6.73 18.57
CA GLU A 42 4.74 -5.69 19.10
C GLU A 42 3.49 -5.53 18.22
N ASN A 43 3.63 -5.62 16.89
CA ASN A 43 2.49 -5.61 15.97
C ASN A 43 1.62 -6.86 16.13
N GLN A 44 2.21 -8.04 16.32
CA GLN A 44 1.46 -9.26 16.59
C GLN A 44 0.61 -9.11 17.86
N LEU A 45 1.20 -8.65 18.96
CA LEU A 45 0.47 -8.40 20.21
C LEU A 45 -0.63 -7.34 20.05
N LEU A 46 -0.34 -6.27 19.32
CA LEU A 46 -1.33 -5.22 19.04
C LEU A 46 -2.49 -5.75 18.20
N PHE A 47 -2.23 -6.61 17.21
CA PHE A 47 -3.23 -7.05 16.26
C PHE A 47 -4.06 -8.23 16.75
N ASP A 48 -3.45 -9.14 17.49
CA ASP A 48 -4.10 -10.38 17.96
C ASP A 48 -4.74 -10.20 19.34
N GLU A 49 -4.09 -9.43 20.23
CA GLU A 49 -4.49 -9.33 21.63
C GLU A 49 -4.93 -7.91 22.04
N GLY A 50 -4.75 -6.92 21.18
CA GLY A 50 -5.05 -5.51 21.49
C GLY A 50 -4.05 -4.88 22.46
N ILE A 51 -2.90 -5.51 22.69
CA ILE A 51 -1.87 -5.01 23.59
C ILE A 51 -1.05 -3.95 22.90
N VAL A 52 -1.10 -2.72 23.43
CA VAL A 52 -0.35 -1.57 22.90
C VAL A 52 1.12 -1.67 23.23
N ALA A 53 1.98 -1.36 22.26
CA ALA A 53 3.42 -1.36 22.42
C ALA A 53 3.86 -0.26 23.40
N LYS A 54 4.46 -0.66 24.53
CA LYS A 54 4.90 0.26 25.58
C LYS A 54 6.05 1.14 25.10
N GLY A 55 5.93 2.43 25.35
CA GLY A 55 6.97 3.40 24.98
C GLY A 55 6.95 3.82 23.51
N ARG A 56 6.00 3.34 22.72
CA ARG A 56 5.76 3.80 21.34
C ARG A 56 4.69 4.89 21.32
N SER A 57 4.79 5.81 20.38
CA SER A 57 3.79 6.88 20.25
C SER A 57 2.44 6.31 19.81
N ILE A 58 1.36 6.99 20.17
CA ILE A 58 0.01 6.64 19.67
C ILE A 58 -0.03 6.73 18.14
N ASN A 59 0.66 7.70 17.56
CA ASN A 59 0.71 7.88 16.11
C ASN A 59 1.31 6.66 15.40
N GLU A 60 2.42 6.10 15.90
CA GLU A 60 3.01 4.88 15.35
C GLU A 60 2.02 3.70 15.44
N GLN A 61 1.35 3.54 16.58
CA GLN A 61 0.38 2.47 16.75
C GLN A 61 -0.81 2.62 15.81
N MET A 62 -1.35 3.83 15.66
CA MET A 62 -2.46 4.09 14.74
C MET A 62 -2.06 3.89 13.28
N MET A 63 -0.84 4.27 12.91
CA MET A 63 -0.30 4.05 11.56
C MET A 63 -0.26 2.55 11.21
N ASN A 64 0.15 1.70 12.14
CA ASN A 64 0.17 0.24 11.94
C ASN A 64 -1.25 -0.35 11.88
N VAL A 65 -2.15 0.08 12.74
CA VAL A 65 -3.57 -0.35 12.73
C VAL A 65 -4.29 0.08 11.45
N ASP A 66 -4.05 1.30 11.00
CA ASP A 66 -4.65 1.82 9.76
C ASP A 66 -4.15 1.04 8.54
N LEU A 67 -2.84 0.77 8.46
CA LEU A 67 -2.28 -0.01 7.38
C LEU A 67 -2.77 -1.48 7.39
N LYS A 68 -2.98 -2.08 8.58
CA LYS A 68 -3.62 -3.40 8.71
C LYS A 68 -5.03 -3.41 8.11
N ASN A 69 -5.85 -2.42 8.45
CA ASN A 69 -7.21 -2.34 7.92
C ASN A 69 -7.22 -2.12 6.40
N ALA A 70 -6.32 -1.28 5.90
CA ALA A 70 -6.14 -1.07 4.47
C ALA A 70 -5.67 -2.33 3.74
N TYR A 71 -4.81 -3.15 4.38
CA TYR A 71 -4.37 -4.45 3.86
C TYR A 71 -5.56 -5.38 3.61
N PHE A 72 -6.41 -5.60 4.61
CA PHE A 72 -7.57 -6.47 4.45
C PHE A 72 -8.53 -5.97 3.37
N TYR A 73 -8.80 -4.68 3.33
CA TYR A 73 -9.61 -4.07 2.27
C TYR A 73 -9.03 -4.32 0.86
N GLY A 74 -7.73 -4.06 0.70
CA GLY A 74 -7.06 -4.23 -0.59
C GLY A 74 -6.96 -5.70 -1.02
N PHE A 75 -6.71 -6.60 -0.09
CA PHE A 75 -6.63 -8.04 -0.39
C PHE A 75 -8.00 -8.65 -0.73
N GLU A 76 -9.07 -8.20 -0.06
CA GLU A 76 -10.43 -8.56 -0.45
C GLU A 76 -10.77 -8.05 -1.87
N TRP A 77 -10.33 -6.83 -2.22
CA TRP A 77 -10.48 -6.28 -3.57
C TRP A 77 -9.77 -7.14 -4.62
N ALA A 78 -8.54 -7.54 -4.33
CA ALA A 78 -7.75 -8.42 -5.19
C ALA A 78 -8.40 -9.81 -5.37
N GLN A 79 -8.89 -10.42 -4.30
CA GLN A 79 -9.58 -11.71 -4.34
C GLN A 79 -10.85 -11.68 -5.20
N LYS A 80 -11.59 -10.57 -5.17
CA LYS A 80 -12.77 -10.35 -6.00
C LYS A 80 -12.43 -9.98 -7.45
N MET A 81 -11.16 -9.93 -7.80
CA MET A 81 -10.69 -9.58 -9.15
C MET A 81 -11.26 -8.26 -9.68
N GLN A 82 -11.48 -7.29 -8.78
CA GLN A 82 -12.07 -6.01 -9.14
C GLN A 82 -11.06 -5.13 -9.91
N PRO A 83 -11.54 -4.32 -10.87
CA PRO A 83 -10.68 -3.36 -11.56
C PRO A 83 -10.23 -2.24 -10.63
N TYR A 84 -9.03 -1.72 -10.86
CA TYR A 84 -8.52 -0.55 -10.14
C TYR A 84 -9.19 0.72 -10.65
N THR A 85 -9.70 1.52 -9.74
CA THR A 85 -10.36 2.80 -10.02
C THR A 85 -9.76 3.92 -9.18
N VAL A 86 -10.00 5.16 -9.58
CA VAL A 86 -9.60 6.34 -8.78
C VAL A 86 -10.25 6.28 -7.39
N ASP A 87 -11.50 5.89 -7.30
CA ASP A 87 -12.21 5.76 -6.02
C ASP A 87 -11.63 4.67 -5.14
N PHE A 88 -11.23 3.52 -5.72
CA PHE A 88 -10.51 2.50 -4.97
C PHE A 88 -9.20 3.03 -4.37
N LEU A 89 -8.39 3.74 -5.17
CA LEU A 89 -7.12 4.31 -4.70
C LEU A 89 -7.34 5.37 -3.63
N ARG A 90 -8.35 6.23 -3.77
CA ARG A 90 -8.72 7.20 -2.74
C ARG A 90 -9.16 6.52 -1.46
N GLN A 91 -10.02 5.50 -1.54
CA GLN A 91 -10.48 4.75 -0.39
C GLN A 91 -9.33 4.00 0.30
N LEU A 92 -8.42 3.40 -0.48
CA LEU A 92 -7.22 2.74 0.06
C LEU A 92 -6.34 3.74 0.84
N SER A 93 -6.09 4.91 0.27
CA SER A 93 -5.34 5.98 0.94
C SER A 93 -6.06 6.50 2.18
N ALA A 94 -7.38 6.69 2.13
CA ALA A 94 -8.20 7.08 3.27
C ALA A 94 -8.05 6.09 4.44
N MET A 95 -8.01 4.80 4.15
CA MET A 95 -7.81 3.78 5.18
C MET A 95 -6.40 3.82 5.77
N VAL A 96 -5.37 4.01 4.92
CA VAL A 96 -3.96 4.14 5.35
C VAL A 96 -3.74 5.36 6.24
N MET A 97 -4.52 6.44 6.02
CA MET A 97 -4.37 7.72 6.72
C MET A 97 -5.48 8.01 7.74
N ARG A 98 -6.34 7.04 8.01
CA ARG A 98 -7.61 7.26 8.75
C ARG A 98 -7.45 8.00 10.07
N ARG A 99 -6.41 7.66 10.85
CA ARG A 99 -6.17 8.22 12.19
C ARG A 99 -4.92 9.11 12.26
N THR A 100 -4.13 9.12 11.18
CA THR A 100 -2.89 9.88 11.10
C THR A 100 -2.96 11.01 10.08
N GLY A 101 -4.02 11.07 9.27
CA GLY A 101 -4.27 12.14 8.31
C GLY A 101 -4.79 13.42 8.95
N THR A 102 -4.71 14.50 8.20
CA THR A 102 -5.14 15.85 8.62
C THR A 102 -5.83 16.58 7.48
N LYS A 103 -6.64 17.58 7.85
CA LYS A 103 -7.28 18.49 6.91
C LYS A 103 -6.33 19.65 6.57
N TYR A 104 -6.27 19.99 5.30
CA TYR A 104 -5.44 21.07 4.76
C TYR A 104 -6.32 22.15 4.14
N SER A 105 -5.94 23.41 4.36
CA SER A 105 -6.53 24.58 3.68
C SER A 105 -5.41 25.28 2.92
N VAL A 106 -5.53 25.34 1.61
CA VAL A 106 -4.53 25.91 0.69
C VAL A 106 -5.22 26.81 -0.34
N ILE A 107 -4.46 27.55 -1.13
CA ILE A 107 -5.01 28.42 -2.19
C ILE A 107 -5.91 27.62 -3.18
N GLY A 108 -5.59 26.35 -3.43
CA GLY A 108 -6.37 25.47 -4.31
C GLY A 108 -7.67 24.94 -3.69
N GLY A 109 -7.96 25.22 -2.42
CA GLY A 109 -9.14 24.73 -1.70
C GLY A 109 -8.80 23.94 -0.44
N GLU A 110 -9.80 23.26 0.09
CA GLU A 110 -9.64 22.35 1.23
C GLU A 110 -9.62 20.89 0.77
N PHE A 111 -8.80 20.08 1.42
CA PHE A 111 -8.74 18.62 1.22
C PHE A 111 -8.31 17.93 2.51
N ASP A 112 -8.67 16.67 2.66
CA ASP A 112 -8.42 15.89 3.86
C ASP A 112 -7.69 14.58 3.51
N SER A 113 -6.46 14.42 3.99
CA SER A 113 -5.70 13.20 3.75
C SER A 113 -6.33 11.96 4.42
N ALA A 114 -7.07 12.14 5.53
CA ALA A 114 -7.80 11.06 6.17
C ALA A 114 -9.02 10.58 5.34
N GLN A 115 -9.46 11.36 4.35
CA GLN A 115 -10.52 11.00 3.40
C GLN A 115 -9.97 10.51 2.04
N GLY A 116 -8.64 10.41 1.91
CA GLY A 116 -7.99 10.01 0.67
C GLY A 116 -8.10 11.05 -0.46
N ASP A 117 -8.33 12.30 -0.10
CA ASP A 117 -8.44 13.37 -1.10
C ASP A 117 -7.10 13.58 -1.81
N LEU A 118 -7.18 13.74 -3.11
CA LEU A 118 -6.02 14.12 -3.92
C LEU A 118 -5.55 15.52 -3.50
N ARG A 119 -4.25 15.71 -3.44
CA ARG A 119 -3.67 16.99 -3.02
C ARG A 119 -4.05 18.15 -3.95
N LEU A 120 -4.29 19.30 -3.36
CA LEU A 120 -4.55 20.56 -4.05
C LEU A 120 -3.38 21.55 -3.95
N CYS A 121 -2.17 21.04 -3.65
CA CYS A 121 -0.92 21.81 -3.61
C CYS A 121 0.23 21.03 -4.26
N ASN A 122 1.25 21.77 -4.69
CA ASN A 122 2.48 21.16 -5.15
C ASN A 122 3.32 20.68 -3.96
N VAL A 123 3.98 19.55 -4.13
CA VAL A 123 4.87 18.94 -3.14
C VAL A 123 6.20 18.57 -3.78
N SER A 124 7.24 18.46 -2.95
CA SER A 124 8.59 18.09 -3.37
C SER A 124 9.17 16.98 -2.49
N ALA A 125 10.16 16.27 -3.00
CA ALA A 125 10.89 15.23 -2.29
C ALA A 125 11.85 15.85 -1.27
N GLY A 126 11.34 16.20 -0.08
CA GLY A 126 12.12 16.84 0.99
C GLY A 126 12.52 18.28 0.68
N VAL A 127 13.33 18.86 1.56
CA VAL A 127 13.82 20.23 1.41
C VAL A 127 14.88 20.30 0.29
N GLY A 128 14.60 21.09 -0.75
CA GLY A 128 15.51 21.23 -1.90
C GLY A 128 15.48 20.08 -2.91
N GLY A 129 14.57 19.10 -2.71
CA GLY A 129 14.38 17.98 -3.65
C GLY A 129 13.57 18.36 -4.91
N SER A 130 13.54 17.42 -5.86
CA SER A 130 12.77 17.59 -7.09
C SER A 130 11.26 17.69 -6.80
N SER A 131 10.57 18.56 -7.54
CA SER A 131 9.12 18.67 -7.46
C SER A 131 8.44 17.48 -8.10
N TYR A 132 7.39 16.97 -7.46
CA TYR A 132 6.49 16.00 -8.06
C TYR A 132 5.58 16.65 -9.11
N LEU A 133 4.75 15.84 -9.76
CA LEU A 133 3.78 16.29 -10.75
C LEU A 133 2.96 17.48 -10.21
N ALA A 134 2.71 18.51 -11.02
CA ALA A 134 1.87 19.63 -10.64
C ALA A 134 0.46 19.14 -10.23
N PHE A 135 -0.08 19.63 -9.11
CA PHE A 135 -1.32 19.11 -8.52
C PHE A 135 -2.51 19.12 -9.48
N ALA A 136 -2.60 20.15 -10.35
CA ALA A 136 -3.67 20.23 -11.35
C ALA A 136 -3.68 19.07 -12.37
N LYS A 137 -2.55 18.38 -12.55
CA LYS A 137 -2.40 17.22 -13.43
C LYS A 137 -2.66 15.89 -12.72
N VAL A 138 -2.69 15.88 -11.39
CA VAL A 138 -2.80 14.65 -10.60
C VAL A 138 -4.08 13.87 -10.89
N PRO A 139 -5.29 14.47 -10.95
CA PRO A 139 -6.50 13.70 -11.20
C PRO A 139 -6.47 12.91 -12.51
N LYS A 140 -5.99 13.56 -13.58
CA LYS A 140 -5.86 12.89 -14.89
C LYS A 140 -4.79 11.78 -14.82
N ALA A 141 -3.64 12.05 -14.23
CA ALA A 141 -2.56 11.07 -14.15
C ALA A 141 -2.95 9.82 -13.34
N VAL A 142 -3.77 9.98 -12.29
CA VAL A 142 -4.30 8.85 -11.51
C VAL A 142 -5.31 8.04 -12.32
N ALA A 143 -6.18 8.70 -13.10
CA ALA A 143 -7.12 8.03 -13.99
C ALA A 143 -6.37 7.23 -15.08
N ASP A 144 -5.41 7.86 -15.76
CA ASP A 144 -4.57 7.24 -16.79
C ASP A 144 -3.78 6.03 -16.21
N PHE A 145 -3.31 6.15 -14.96
CA PHE A 145 -2.67 5.06 -14.24
C PHE A 145 -3.61 3.86 -14.02
N CYS A 146 -4.84 4.10 -13.60
CA CYS A 146 -5.84 3.04 -13.39
C CYS A 146 -6.16 2.32 -14.71
N GLU A 147 -6.37 3.06 -15.79
CA GLU A 147 -6.60 2.51 -17.14
C GLU A 147 -5.42 1.64 -17.58
N TRP A 148 -4.20 2.17 -17.45
CA TRP A 148 -2.98 1.43 -17.78
C TRP A 148 -2.87 0.14 -16.97
N LEU A 149 -3.03 0.20 -15.64
CA LEU A 149 -2.86 -0.98 -14.77
C LEU A 149 -3.89 -2.06 -15.10
N ASN A 150 -5.16 -1.69 -15.31
CA ASN A 150 -6.20 -2.63 -15.69
C ASN A 150 -5.92 -3.29 -17.05
N ALA A 151 -5.46 -2.53 -18.04
CA ALA A 151 -5.08 -3.09 -19.34
C ALA A 151 -3.91 -4.08 -19.23
N GLN A 152 -2.90 -3.77 -18.41
CA GLN A 152 -1.77 -4.70 -18.18
C GLN A 152 -2.23 -5.99 -17.49
N ILE A 153 -3.08 -5.91 -16.46
CA ILE A 153 -3.58 -7.07 -15.72
C ILE A 153 -4.44 -7.98 -16.61
N GLN A 154 -5.17 -7.42 -17.57
CA GLN A 154 -5.99 -8.19 -18.52
C GLN A 154 -5.15 -8.97 -19.53
N THR A 155 -3.97 -8.47 -19.89
CA THR A 155 -3.16 -9.03 -20.97
C THR A 155 -1.95 -9.83 -20.49
N ILE A 156 -1.56 -9.69 -19.22
CA ILE A 156 -0.37 -10.36 -18.68
C ILE A 156 -0.52 -11.89 -18.64
N ASN A 157 0.53 -12.59 -19.04
CA ASN A 157 0.63 -14.03 -18.83
C ASN A 157 0.92 -14.32 -17.34
N ARG A 158 -0.06 -14.79 -16.60
CA ARG A 158 0.06 -15.10 -15.17
C ARG A 158 1.04 -16.23 -14.84
N ASN A 159 1.40 -17.06 -15.83
CA ASN A 159 2.41 -18.10 -15.66
C ASN A 159 3.84 -17.53 -15.77
N ASP A 160 4.02 -16.31 -16.28
CA ASP A 160 5.31 -15.59 -16.24
C ASP A 160 5.41 -14.83 -14.91
N VAL A 161 5.87 -15.53 -13.87
CA VAL A 161 6.05 -15.01 -12.53
C VAL A 161 6.90 -13.74 -12.52
N ALA A 162 7.98 -13.71 -13.34
CA ALA A 162 8.86 -12.55 -13.40
C ALA A 162 8.15 -11.32 -14.03
N ALA A 163 7.31 -11.52 -15.05
CA ALA A 163 6.51 -10.46 -15.63
C ALA A 163 5.47 -9.94 -14.62
N CYS A 164 4.84 -10.82 -13.85
CA CYS A 164 3.89 -10.46 -12.81
C CYS A 164 4.54 -9.60 -11.70
N TYR A 165 5.72 -9.97 -11.22
CA TYR A 165 6.47 -9.14 -10.26
C TYR A 165 6.86 -7.80 -10.87
N ARG A 166 7.38 -7.77 -12.12
CA ARG A 166 7.72 -6.51 -12.80
C ARG A 166 6.52 -5.58 -12.89
N LEU A 167 5.33 -6.09 -13.24
CA LEU A 167 4.12 -5.28 -13.30
C LEU A 167 3.77 -4.67 -11.94
N SER A 168 3.85 -5.46 -10.86
CA SER A 168 3.56 -4.95 -9.52
C SER A 168 4.54 -3.84 -9.09
N PHE A 169 5.82 -3.99 -9.38
CA PHE A 169 6.84 -2.97 -9.09
C PHE A 169 6.65 -1.72 -9.96
N GLU A 170 6.30 -1.89 -11.22
CA GLU A 170 5.99 -0.77 -12.12
C GLU A 170 4.74 -0.01 -11.65
N ALA A 171 3.71 -0.70 -11.19
CA ALA A 171 2.53 -0.07 -10.62
C ALA A 171 2.89 0.79 -9.39
N HIS A 172 3.72 0.25 -8.49
CA HIS A 172 4.25 1.02 -7.37
C HIS A 172 5.02 2.26 -7.83
N PHE A 173 5.99 2.08 -8.72
CA PHE A 173 6.85 3.16 -9.22
C PHE A 173 6.04 4.27 -9.90
N ARG A 174 5.11 3.93 -10.78
CA ARG A 174 4.27 4.91 -11.48
C ARG A 174 3.42 5.72 -10.51
N LEU A 175 2.74 5.06 -9.57
CA LEU A 175 1.84 5.75 -8.65
C LEU A 175 2.62 6.60 -7.64
N VAL A 176 3.75 6.11 -7.10
CA VAL A 176 4.57 6.92 -6.18
C VAL A 176 5.21 8.12 -6.89
N THR A 177 5.49 8.03 -8.19
CA THR A 177 6.01 9.13 -9.00
C THR A 177 4.94 10.21 -9.27
N ILE A 178 3.68 9.82 -9.48
CA ILE A 178 2.55 10.76 -9.55
C ILE A 178 2.40 11.50 -8.22
N HIS A 179 2.62 10.81 -7.11
CA HIS A 179 2.51 11.33 -5.74
C HIS A 179 1.15 11.98 -5.48
N PRO A 180 0.05 11.20 -5.54
CA PRO A 180 -1.31 11.76 -5.60
C PRO A 180 -1.75 12.50 -4.34
N TRP A 181 -1.21 12.14 -3.19
CA TRP A 181 -1.60 12.65 -1.88
C TRP A 181 -0.54 13.55 -1.28
N VAL A 182 -0.91 14.30 -0.25
CA VAL A 182 0.04 15.13 0.50
C VAL A 182 0.89 14.29 1.45
N ASP A 183 0.34 13.18 1.96
CA ASP A 183 1.01 12.21 2.83
C ASP A 183 0.48 10.79 2.56
N GLY A 184 1.16 9.76 3.11
CA GLY A 184 0.77 8.36 2.97
C GLY A 184 1.08 7.73 1.61
N ASN A 185 1.72 8.44 0.68
CA ASN A 185 2.04 7.92 -0.65
C ASN A 185 2.87 6.63 -0.57
N GLY A 186 3.93 6.61 0.21
CA GLY A 186 4.81 5.43 0.35
C GLY A 186 4.04 4.20 0.82
N ARG A 187 3.29 4.31 1.92
CA ARG A 187 2.50 3.21 2.49
C ARG A 187 1.43 2.72 1.52
N THR A 188 0.67 3.64 0.94
CA THR A 188 -0.42 3.31 0.00
C THR A 188 0.11 2.62 -1.26
N THR A 189 1.20 3.11 -1.85
CA THR A 189 1.74 2.56 -3.10
C THR A 189 2.48 1.23 -2.88
N ARG A 190 3.17 1.05 -1.74
CA ARG A 190 3.72 -0.26 -1.35
C ARG A 190 2.61 -1.29 -1.10
N LEU A 191 1.53 -0.88 -0.44
CA LEU A 191 0.38 -1.76 -0.26
C LEU A 191 -0.27 -2.12 -1.60
N LEU A 192 -0.47 -1.15 -2.51
CA LEU A 192 -0.98 -1.42 -3.85
C LEU A 192 -0.12 -2.45 -4.61
N MET A 193 1.20 -2.36 -4.51
CA MET A 193 2.11 -3.35 -5.11
C MET A 193 1.77 -4.76 -4.65
N ASN A 194 1.54 -4.96 -3.35
CA ASN A 194 1.19 -6.27 -2.79
C ASN A 194 -0.24 -6.70 -3.16
N ILE A 195 -1.19 -5.76 -3.27
CA ILE A 195 -2.55 -6.03 -3.75
C ILE A 195 -2.51 -6.54 -5.20
N VAL A 196 -1.69 -5.93 -6.06
CA VAL A 196 -1.49 -6.38 -7.44
C VAL A 196 -0.86 -7.77 -7.46
N GLN A 197 0.14 -8.04 -6.61
CA GLN A 197 0.75 -9.36 -6.47
C GLN A 197 -0.29 -10.42 -6.07
N ARG A 198 -1.14 -10.13 -5.08
CA ARG A 198 -2.25 -11.00 -4.66
C ARG A 198 -3.22 -11.28 -5.81
N GLN A 199 -3.62 -10.25 -6.55
CA GLN A 199 -4.53 -10.39 -7.70
C GLN A 199 -3.93 -11.22 -8.83
N LEU A 200 -2.61 -11.20 -8.98
CA LEU A 200 -1.89 -12.00 -9.96
C LEU A 200 -1.56 -13.43 -9.48
N GLY A 201 -1.86 -13.76 -8.22
CA GLY A 201 -1.63 -15.09 -7.65
C GLY A 201 -0.17 -15.33 -7.21
N LEU A 202 0.56 -14.27 -6.87
CA LEU A 202 1.97 -14.38 -6.42
C LEU A 202 2.10 -14.58 -4.90
N ILE A 203 1.09 -14.17 -4.13
CA ILE A 203 1.02 -14.24 -2.65
C ILE A 203 -0.39 -14.56 -2.22
#